data_6030ec3d4ef12e1de30211830c825e4c
#
_entry.id   6030ec3d4ef12e1de30211830c825e4c
#
_cell.length_a   1.000
_cell.length_b   1.000
_cell.length_c   1.000
_cell.angle_alpha   90.00
_cell.angle_beta   90.00
_cell.angle_gamma   90.00
#
_symmetry.space_group_name_H-M   'P 1'
#
loop_
_entity.id
_entity.type
_entity.pdbx_description
1 polymer ?
#
loop_
_entity_poly.entity_id
_entity_poly.type
_entity_poly.pdbx_seq_one_letter_code
_entity_poly.pdbx_strand_id
1 'polypeptide(L)'
;MTVYSGSTNCEVTLGMNNARAPFNNKLVRQAVRQAINKKNLIKTAWSGYGLEIGSFVPPTDPWYEDLSTLYPYDVNKSKALLKSAGYANGLTINLDLPPIAYATNSGEFIAASLAKVGIKVNLKPIAWGEWIDRVFTKKDYDMTIVCHIESNDMAIYANPAYYFGYNSTTYQGLIKKAASAKTQAARVENLKKAARLLADDSVSDWLWLIPNLQVAKKTISGIPLNTVGDAYTVDRITVG
;
A
#
# COMPACT_ATOMS: atom_id res chain seq x y z
N MET A 1 0.46 -25.17 -21.70
CA MET A 1 -0.07 -24.13 -20.80
C MET A 1 0.73 -22.85 -21.00
N THR A 2 0.08 -21.69 -20.96
CA THR A 2 0.71 -20.36 -21.00
C THR A 2 0.30 -19.61 -19.76
N VAL A 3 1.25 -18.94 -19.10
CA VAL A 3 0.99 -18.03 -17.99
C VAL A 3 0.77 -16.63 -18.57
N TYR A 4 -0.34 -16.02 -18.22
CA TYR A 4 -0.67 -14.63 -18.52
C TYR A 4 -0.53 -13.82 -17.25
N SER A 5 0.11 -12.67 -17.34
CA SER A 5 0.28 -11.75 -16.21
C SER A 5 -0.17 -10.36 -16.62
N GLY A 6 -1.01 -9.76 -15.84
CA GLY A 6 -1.51 -8.40 -16.01
C GLY A 6 -1.59 -7.68 -14.69
N SER A 7 -2.18 -6.50 -14.69
CA SER A 7 -2.36 -5.67 -13.49
C SER A 7 -3.76 -5.85 -12.88
N THR A 8 -3.82 -5.70 -11.56
CA THR A 8 -5.05 -5.42 -10.82
C THR A 8 -4.98 -4.00 -10.24
N ASN A 9 -5.97 -3.59 -9.49
CA ASN A 9 -5.92 -2.41 -8.61
C ASN A 9 -5.79 -2.81 -7.12
N CYS A 10 -5.28 -4.01 -6.84
CA CYS A 10 -5.10 -4.49 -5.47
C CYS A 10 -3.74 -4.02 -4.93
N GLU A 11 -3.73 -2.84 -4.31
CA GLU A 11 -2.56 -2.26 -3.65
C GLU A 11 -2.38 -2.87 -2.26
N VAL A 12 -1.45 -3.80 -2.11
CA VAL A 12 -1.07 -4.33 -0.79
C VAL A 12 -0.40 -3.22 0.00
N THR A 13 -1.08 -2.79 1.04
CA THR A 13 -0.72 -1.61 1.82
C THR A 13 -0.38 -1.99 3.25
N LEU A 14 0.80 -1.59 3.71
CA LEU A 14 1.14 -1.52 5.13
C LEU A 14 0.54 -0.22 5.69
N GLY A 15 -0.67 -0.34 6.23
CA GLY A 15 -1.37 0.78 6.87
C GLY A 15 -0.75 1.11 8.21
N MET A 16 -0.48 2.39 8.43
CA MET A 16 0.00 2.95 9.69
C MET A 16 -1.06 3.88 10.27
N ASN A 17 -1.32 3.82 11.57
CA ASN A 17 -2.30 4.70 12.22
C ASN A 17 -1.72 6.10 12.44
N ASN A 18 -1.95 7.00 11.50
CA ASN A 18 -1.38 8.36 11.53
C ASN A 18 -1.92 9.24 12.66
N ALA A 19 -3.02 8.87 13.31
CA ALA A 19 -3.58 9.61 14.44
C ALA A 19 -2.94 9.22 15.78
N ARG A 20 -2.13 8.16 15.84
CA ARG A 20 -1.60 7.58 17.07
C ARG A 20 -0.07 7.54 17.06
N ALA A 21 0.55 7.79 18.21
CA ALA A 21 1.98 7.55 18.39
C ALA A 21 2.28 6.03 18.22
N PRO A 22 3.43 5.66 17.58
CA PRO A 22 4.46 6.56 17.09
C PRO A 22 4.21 7.09 15.67
N PHE A 23 3.14 6.65 14.98
CA PHE A 23 2.89 6.91 13.56
C PHE A 23 2.26 8.29 13.28
N ASN A 24 1.89 9.07 14.30
CA ASN A 24 1.60 10.50 14.13
C ASN A 24 2.84 11.32 13.77
N ASN A 25 4.06 10.76 13.92
CA ASN A 25 5.31 11.37 13.50
C ASN A 25 5.71 10.90 12.08
N LYS A 26 5.77 11.82 11.12
CA LYS A 26 6.18 11.56 9.74
C LYS A 26 7.55 10.88 9.64
N LEU A 27 8.51 11.24 10.47
CA LEU A 27 9.86 10.65 10.44
C LEU A 27 9.84 9.15 10.77
N VAL A 28 8.96 8.72 11.67
CA VAL A 28 8.79 7.29 11.97
C VAL A 28 8.20 6.54 10.77
N ARG A 29 7.19 7.10 10.10
CA ARG A 29 6.61 6.50 8.91
C ARG A 29 7.61 6.39 7.76
N GLN A 30 8.41 7.43 7.54
CA GLN A 30 9.50 7.44 6.56
C GLN A 30 10.57 6.40 6.92
N ALA A 31 10.90 6.25 8.20
CA ALA A 31 11.85 5.25 8.66
C ALA A 31 11.35 3.83 8.39
N VAL A 32 10.08 3.54 8.63
CA VAL A 32 9.46 2.24 8.30
C VAL A 32 9.58 1.95 6.80
N ARG A 33 9.21 2.89 5.94
CA ARG A 33 9.31 2.72 4.48
C ARG A 33 10.74 2.41 4.02
N GLN A 34 11.74 3.15 4.54
CA GLN A 34 13.14 2.95 4.17
C GLN A 34 13.78 1.69 4.78
N ALA A 35 13.16 1.09 5.80
CA ALA A 35 13.63 -0.17 6.39
C ALA A 35 13.21 -1.41 5.59
N ILE A 36 12.23 -1.30 4.67
CA ILE A 36 11.66 -2.44 3.96
C ILE A 36 12.18 -2.48 2.52
N ASN A 37 12.92 -3.53 2.17
CA ASN A 37 13.30 -3.81 0.78
C ASN A 37 12.14 -4.48 0.06
N LYS A 38 11.34 -3.71 -0.67
CA LYS A 38 10.13 -4.19 -1.35
C LYS A 38 10.40 -5.26 -2.39
N LYS A 39 11.49 -5.17 -3.14
CA LYS A 39 11.88 -6.21 -4.14
C LYS A 39 12.09 -7.56 -3.47
N ASN A 40 12.80 -7.57 -2.34
CA ASN A 40 13.02 -8.79 -1.56
C ASN A 40 11.73 -9.26 -0.88
N LEU A 41 10.88 -8.34 -0.39
CA LEU A 41 9.58 -8.67 0.16
C LEU A 41 8.70 -9.38 -0.88
N ILE A 42 8.56 -8.83 -2.08
CA ILE A 42 7.78 -9.43 -3.18
C ILE A 42 8.33 -10.81 -3.54
N LYS A 43 9.66 -10.95 -3.61
CA LYS A 43 10.31 -12.24 -3.88
C LYS A 43 9.99 -13.28 -2.82
N THR A 44 10.00 -12.90 -1.54
CA THR A 44 9.79 -13.81 -0.42
C THR A 44 8.31 -14.12 -0.19
N ALA A 45 7.48 -13.09 -0.11
CA ALA A 45 6.06 -13.22 0.25
C ALA A 45 5.17 -13.64 -0.92
N TRP A 46 5.56 -13.31 -2.18
CA TRP A 46 4.72 -13.51 -3.38
C TRP A 46 5.47 -14.13 -4.56
N SER A 47 6.51 -14.92 -4.28
CA SER A 47 7.29 -15.66 -5.30
C SER A 47 7.85 -14.80 -6.43
N GLY A 48 8.04 -13.50 -6.19
CA GLY A 48 8.50 -12.53 -7.19
C GLY A 48 7.41 -11.97 -8.11
N TYR A 49 6.16 -12.42 -7.98
CA TYR A 49 5.04 -11.90 -8.74
C TYR A 49 4.43 -10.70 -8.04
N GLY A 50 4.69 -9.51 -8.53
CA GLY A 50 4.18 -8.26 -7.98
C GLY A 50 4.90 -7.08 -8.59
N LEU A 51 4.22 -5.95 -8.63
CA LEU A 51 4.79 -4.69 -9.11
C LEU A 51 5.01 -3.77 -7.91
N GLU A 52 6.26 -3.36 -7.69
CA GLU A 52 6.57 -2.35 -6.68
C GLU A 52 5.90 -1.02 -7.05
N ILE A 53 5.22 -0.40 -6.11
CA ILE A 53 4.57 0.90 -6.26
C ILE A 53 5.04 1.86 -5.17
N GLY A 54 5.06 3.16 -5.50
CA GLY A 54 5.53 4.21 -4.59
C GLY A 54 4.43 5.07 -4.01
N SER A 55 3.19 4.90 -4.48
CA SER A 55 2.00 5.61 -4.03
C SER A 55 0.75 4.73 -4.17
N PHE A 56 -0.37 5.23 -3.72
CA PHE A 56 -1.68 4.58 -3.80
C PHE A 56 -2.34 4.82 -5.17
N VAL A 57 -1.63 4.44 -6.24
CA VAL A 57 -2.09 4.60 -7.62
C VAL A 57 -1.49 3.49 -8.47
N PRO A 58 -2.29 2.64 -9.13
CA PRO A 58 -1.81 1.63 -10.04
C PRO A 58 -1.35 2.26 -11.38
N PRO A 59 -0.40 1.64 -12.11
CA PRO A 59 0.11 2.14 -13.37
C PRO A 59 -0.93 2.27 -14.50
N THR A 60 -2.09 1.66 -14.32
CA THR A 60 -3.22 1.75 -15.26
C THR A 60 -3.96 3.09 -15.19
N ASP A 61 -3.74 3.86 -14.12
CA ASP A 61 -4.42 5.13 -13.92
C ASP A 61 -3.72 6.30 -14.65
N PRO A 62 -4.47 7.22 -15.26
CA PRO A 62 -3.89 8.36 -15.97
C PRO A 62 -3.06 9.31 -15.11
N TRP A 63 -3.25 9.29 -13.81
CA TRP A 63 -2.50 10.10 -12.84
C TRP A 63 -1.36 9.33 -12.15
N TYR A 64 -1.07 8.12 -12.61
CA TYR A 64 0.09 7.36 -12.13
C TYR A 64 1.39 8.14 -12.32
N GLU A 65 2.23 8.03 -11.33
CA GLU A 65 3.62 8.47 -11.35
C GLU A 65 4.46 7.47 -10.57
N ASP A 66 5.58 7.05 -11.12
CA ASP A 66 6.49 6.17 -10.38
C ASP A 66 7.19 6.94 -9.26
N LEU A 67 6.73 6.72 -8.05
CA LEU A 67 7.28 7.29 -6.81
C LEU A 67 8.00 6.22 -5.96
N SER A 68 8.31 5.06 -6.53
CA SER A 68 8.94 3.94 -5.82
C SER A 68 10.34 4.29 -5.28
N THR A 69 11.02 5.22 -5.94
CA THR A 69 12.36 5.68 -5.57
C THR A 69 12.39 6.89 -4.63
N LEU A 70 11.23 7.43 -4.23
CA LEU A 70 11.17 8.61 -3.36
C LEU A 70 11.76 8.34 -1.97
N TYR A 71 11.51 7.14 -1.43
CA TYR A 71 12.08 6.66 -0.17
C TYR A 71 12.69 5.27 -0.38
N PRO A 72 13.88 5.19 -1.00
CA PRO A 72 14.52 3.93 -1.30
C PRO A 72 14.93 3.19 -0.02
N TYR A 73 15.04 1.88 -0.11
CA TYR A 73 15.56 1.06 0.99
C TYR A 73 16.93 1.55 1.45
N ASP A 74 17.01 2.00 2.72
CA ASP A 74 18.22 2.48 3.36
C ASP A 74 18.12 2.32 4.89
N VAL A 75 18.76 1.29 5.41
CA VAL A 75 18.80 0.99 6.85
C VAL A 75 19.44 2.11 7.67
N ASN A 76 20.49 2.73 7.16
CA ASN A 76 21.20 3.79 7.89
C ASN A 76 20.35 5.07 7.96
N LYS A 77 19.71 5.42 6.87
CA LYS A 77 18.78 6.55 6.83
C LYS A 77 17.57 6.31 7.74
N SER A 78 17.02 5.09 7.72
CA SER A 78 15.93 4.70 8.62
C SER A 78 16.32 4.87 10.09
N LYS A 79 17.50 4.38 10.52
CA LYS A 79 18.01 4.58 11.88
C LYS A 79 18.16 6.05 12.25
N ALA A 80 18.68 6.86 11.32
CA ALA A 80 18.86 8.31 11.52
C ALA A 80 17.51 9.01 11.73
N LEU A 81 16.48 8.64 10.94
CA LEU A 81 15.13 9.17 11.08
C LEU A 81 14.49 8.79 12.42
N LEU A 82 14.66 7.53 12.86
CA LEU A 82 14.17 7.09 14.19
C LEU A 82 14.85 7.86 15.32
N LYS A 83 16.17 8.05 15.24
CA LYS A 83 16.90 8.87 16.21
C LYS A 83 16.37 10.29 16.25
N SER A 84 16.16 10.93 15.10
CA SER A 84 15.60 12.29 15.00
C SER A 84 14.17 12.37 15.51
N ALA A 85 13.42 11.27 15.42
CA ALA A 85 12.05 11.16 15.95
C ALA A 85 11.98 10.87 17.45
N GLY A 86 13.14 10.73 18.15
CA GLY A 86 13.19 10.44 19.58
C GLY A 86 13.25 8.94 19.94
N TYR A 87 13.41 8.05 18.96
CA TYR A 87 13.44 6.59 19.16
C TYR A 87 14.83 5.98 18.96
N ALA A 88 15.89 6.68 19.43
CA ALA A 88 17.25 6.17 19.33
C ALA A 88 17.46 4.81 20.04
N ASN A 89 16.70 4.56 21.09
CA ASN A 89 16.76 3.31 21.88
C ASN A 89 15.80 2.23 21.37
N GLY A 90 15.21 2.43 20.18
CA GLY A 90 14.21 1.55 19.61
C GLY A 90 12.78 1.80 20.07
N LEU A 91 11.86 1.05 19.52
CA LEU A 91 10.44 1.08 19.89
C LEU A 91 9.80 -0.30 19.67
N THR A 92 8.66 -0.54 20.30
CA THR A 92 7.86 -1.75 20.09
C THR A 92 6.51 -1.36 19.52
N ILE A 93 6.08 -2.06 18.46
CA ILE A 93 4.80 -1.84 17.76
C ILE A 93 4.11 -3.17 17.48
N ASN A 94 2.81 -3.14 17.29
CA ASN A 94 2.01 -4.29 16.89
C ASN A 94 1.70 -4.25 15.39
N LEU A 95 1.73 -5.40 14.74
CA LEU A 95 1.30 -5.58 13.35
C LEU A 95 0.15 -6.56 13.31
N ASP A 96 -1.04 -6.05 13.07
CA ASP A 96 -2.28 -6.82 12.97
C ASP A 96 -2.40 -7.44 11.57
N LEU A 97 -2.47 -8.77 11.52
CA LEU A 97 -2.46 -9.55 10.29
C LEU A 97 -3.78 -10.28 10.10
N PRO A 98 -4.66 -9.81 9.20
CA PRO A 98 -5.85 -10.56 8.82
C PRO A 98 -5.46 -11.89 8.14
N PRO A 99 -6.34 -12.91 8.14
CA PRO A 99 -6.00 -14.27 7.73
C PRO A 99 -6.02 -14.42 6.20
N ILE A 100 -5.15 -13.68 5.53
CA ILE A 100 -5.02 -13.68 4.07
C ILE A 100 -3.53 -13.73 3.67
N ALA A 101 -3.22 -14.48 2.60
CA ALA A 101 -1.86 -14.86 2.25
C ALA A 101 -0.90 -13.67 2.08
N TYR A 102 -1.32 -12.58 1.41
CA TYR A 102 -0.45 -11.42 1.24
C TYR A 102 -0.06 -10.75 2.58
N ALA A 103 -0.95 -10.78 3.59
CA ALA A 103 -0.69 -10.19 4.89
C ALA A 103 0.19 -11.12 5.76
N THR A 104 -0.19 -12.40 5.86
CA THR A 104 0.52 -13.38 6.69
C THR A 104 1.95 -13.64 6.18
N ASN A 105 2.12 -13.81 4.86
CA ASN A 105 3.44 -14.05 4.28
C ASN A 105 4.39 -12.83 4.38
N SER A 106 3.83 -11.62 4.46
CA SER A 106 4.63 -10.39 4.58
C SER A 106 5.03 -10.08 6.01
N GLY A 107 4.25 -10.51 7.00
CA GLY A 107 4.42 -10.11 8.40
C GLY A 107 5.80 -10.41 8.96
N GLU A 108 6.31 -11.64 8.79
CA GLU A 108 7.63 -12.04 9.28
C GLU A 108 8.76 -11.28 8.58
N PHE A 109 8.67 -11.10 7.26
CA PHE A 109 9.66 -10.33 6.51
C PHE A 109 9.73 -8.88 6.99
N ILE A 110 8.58 -8.25 7.21
CA ILE A 110 8.49 -6.87 7.70
C ILE A 110 9.04 -6.78 9.12
N ALA A 111 8.66 -7.69 10.01
CA ALA A 111 9.19 -7.73 11.37
C ALA A 111 10.72 -7.87 11.38
N ALA A 112 11.27 -8.78 10.58
CA ALA A 112 12.71 -8.96 10.44
C ALA A 112 13.42 -7.74 9.84
N SER A 113 12.77 -7.04 8.91
CA SER A 113 13.29 -5.81 8.30
C SER A 113 13.34 -4.67 9.32
N LEU A 114 12.27 -4.47 10.08
CA LEU A 114 12.15 -3.42 11.09
C LEU A 114 13.08 -3.67 12.30
N ALA A 115 13.34 -4.92 12.65
CA ALA A 115 14.31 -5.28 13.69
C ALA A 115 15.73 -4.75 13.39
N LYS A 116 16.14 -4.70 12.11
CA LYS A 116 17.45 -4.17 11.69
C LYS A 116 17.65 -2.69 12.03
N VAL A 117 16.56 -1.97 12.23
CA VAL A 117 16.57 -0.53 12.55
C VAL A 117 16.16 -0.24 14.00
N GLY A 118 16.00 -1.28 14.84
CA GLY A 118 15.67 -1.14 16.25
C GLY A 118 14.17 -1.11 16.56
N ILE A 119 13.31 -1.49 15.59
CA ILE A 119 11.87 -1.61 15.83
C ILE A 119 11.54 -3.08 16.10
N LYS A 120 11.04 -3.38 17.29
CA LYS A 120 10.48 -4.70 17.65
C LYS A 120 9.02 -4.74 17.18
N VAL A 121 8.68 -5.72 16.35
CA VAL A 121 7.30 -5.92 15.88
C VAL A 121 6.69 -7.15 16.56
N ASN A 122 5.56 -6.96 17.22
CA ASN A 122 4.72 -8.05 17.71
C ASN A 122 3.71 -8.40 16.61
N LEU A 123 3.87 -9.56 15.99
CA LEU A 123 2.91 -10.06 15.00
C LEU A 123 1.63 -10.52 15.72
N LYS A 124 0.48 -10.05 15.25
CA LYS A 124 -0.85 -10.38 15.80
C LYS A 124 -1.74 -10.91 14.68
N PRO A 125 -1.76 -12.23 14.45
CA PRO A 125 -2.80 -12.83 13.60
C PRO A 125 -4.17 -12.59 14.21
N ILE A 126 -5.13 -12.07 13.43
CA ILE A 126 -6.49 -11.75 13.87
C ILE A 126 -7.51 -12.20 12.83
N ALA A 127 -8.70 -12.56 13.28
CA ALA A 127 -9.80 -12.90 12.38
C ALA A 127 -10.35 -11.65 11.66
N TRP A 128 -11.00 -11.82 10.48
CA TRP A 128 -11.58 -10.69 9.75
C TRP A 128 -12.61 -9.91 10.57
N GLY A 129 -13.46 -10.57 11.34
CA GLY A 129 -14.41 -9.88 12.20
C GLY A 129 -13.74 -9.00 13.25
N GLU A 130 -12.63 -9.46 13.84
CA GLU A 130 -11.82 -8.67 14.77
C GLU A 130 -11.12 -7.52 14.06
N TRP A 131 -10.61 -7.73 12.83
CA TRP A 131 -10.00 -6.67 12.03
C TRP A 131 -11.01 -5.55 11.75
N ILE A 132 -12.24 -5.89 11.32
CA ILE A 132 -13.30 -4.92 11.04
C ILE A 132 -13.67 -4.14 12.32
N ASP A 133 -13.82 -4.82 13.44
CA ASP A 133 -14.18 -4.15 14.70
C ASP A 133 -13.03 -3.29 15.24
N ARG A 134 -11.87 -3.89 15.46
CA ARG A 134 -10.76 -3.24 16.17
C ARG A 134 -9.96 -2.30 15.30
N VAL A 135 -9.56 -2.73 14.09
CA VAL A 135 -8.70 -1.94 13.21
C VAL A 135 -9.53 -0.90 12.44
N PHE A 136 -10.53 -1.35 11.70
CA PHE A 136 -11.29 -0.47 10.81
C PHE A 136 -12.22 0.47 11.56
N THR A 137 -13.02 -0.06 12.50
CA THR A 137 -14.07 0.71 13.19
C THR A 137 -13.51 1.49 14.37
N LYS A 138 -12.87 0.81 15.33
CA LYS A 138 -12.33 1.42 16.56
C LYS A 138 -10.99 2.13 16.37
N LYS A 139 -10.25 1.82 15.29
CA LYS A 139 -8.91 2.37 15.02
C LYS A 139 -7.90 2.09 16.13
N ASP A 140 -8.10 0.99 16.86
CA ASP A 140 -7.20 0.53 17.91
C ASP A 140 -6.15 -0.43 17.37
N TYR A 141 -5.19 0.11 16.63
CA TYR A 141 -4.09 -0.63 16.02
C TYR A 141 -2.88 0.29 15.83
N ASP A 142 -1.71 -0.29 15.62
CA ASP A 142 -0.49 0.45 15.25
C ASP A 142 -0.24 0.32 13.73
N MET A 143 -0.08 -0.91 13.23
CA MET A 143 0.04 -1.23 11.81
C MET A 143 -0.84 -2.41 11.41
N THR A 144 -1.19 -2.49 10.13
CA THR A 144 -1.90 -3.63 9.53
C THR A 144 -1.54 -3.78 8.05
N ILE A 145 -1.78 -4.95 7.46
CA ILE A 145 -1.58 -5.18 6.03
C ILE A 145 -2.90 -5.57 5.39
N VAL A 146 -3.39 -4.75 4.47
CA VAL A 146 -4.62 -4.99 3.71
C VAL A 146 -4.43 -4.56 2.27
N CYS A 147 -5.01 -5.30 1.33
CA CYS A 147 -5.12 -4.88 -0.06
C CYS A 147 -6.35 -3.99 -0.23
N HIS A 148 -6.18 -2.85 -0.87
CA HIS A 148 -7.25 -1.95 -1.29
C HIS A 148 -7.55 -2.14 -2.79
N ILE A 149 -8.83 -2.12 -3.14
CA ILE A 149 -9.33 -2.36 -4.51
C ILE A 149 -10.43 -1.35 -4.92
N GLU A 150 -10.68 -0.34 -4.11
CA GLU A 150 -11.75 0.62 -4.33
C GLU A 150 -11.43 1.53 -5.53
N SER A 151 -12.42 1.79 -6.38
CA SER A 151 -12.24 2.59 -7.60
C SER A 151 -11.92 4.08 -7.35
N ASN A 152 -12.01 4.55 -6.13
CA ASN A 152 -11.74 5.93 -5.73
C ASN A 152 -10.86 6.03 -4.50
N ASP A 153 -9.85 5.18 -4.44
CA ASP A 153 -8.98 4.99 -3.29
C ASP A 153 -8.28 6.26 -2.83
N MET A 154 -7.89 7.14 -3.74
CA MET A 154 -7.31 8.43 -3.39
C MET A 154 -8.22 9.27 -2.47
N ALA A 155 -9.53 9.16 -2.59
CA ALA A 155 -10.48 9.94 -1.78
C ALA A 155 -10.56 9.46 -0.32
N ILE A 156 -10.24 8.19 -0.03
CA ILE A 156 -10.29 7.66 1.34
C ILE A 156 -9.28 8.37 2.26
N TYR A 157 -8.12 8.78 1.73
CA TYR A 157 -7.12 9.54 2.47
C TYR A 157 -7.54 11.01 2.74
N ALA A 158 -8.54 11.52 2.02
CA ALA A 158 -9.11 12.84 2.31
C ALA A 158 -10.12 12.83 3.47
N ASN A 159 -10.52 11.64 3.92
CA ASN A 159 -11.40 11.47 5.06
C ASN A 159 -10.57 11.21 6.34
N PRO A 160 -10.41 12.18 7.25
CA PRO A 160 -9.64 11.98 8.47
C PRO A 160 -10.27 10.96 9.44
N ALA A 161 -11.55 10.64 9.23
CA ALA A 161 -12.25 9.59 9.96
C ALA A 161 -12.02 8.19 9.38
N TYR A 162 -11.35 8.03 8.24
CA TYR A 162 -10.96 6.72 7.73
C TYR A 162 -9.88 6.09 8.63
N TYR A 163 -9.75 4.78 8.62
CA TYR A 163 -8.94 4.08 9.64
C TYR A 163 -7.44 4.44 9.61
N PHE A 164 -6.90 4.96 8.52
CA PHE A 164 -5.51 5.47 8.48
C PHE A 164 -5.28 6.70 9.37
N GLY A 165 -6.34 7.44 9.73
CA GLY A 165 -6.24 8.62 10.60
C GLY A 165 -5.41 9.76 10.01
N TYR A 166 -5.21 9.80 8.69
CA TYR A 166 -4.49 10.88 8.03
C TYR A 166 -5.35 12.13 7.93
N ASN A 167 -4.84 13.25 8.44
CA ASN A 167 -5.56 14.53 8.44
C ASN A 167 -4.67 15.63 7.85
N SER A 168 -4.87 15.96 6.58
CA SER A 168 -4.14 17.00 5.86
C SER A 168 -5.10 17.87 5.05
N THR A 169 -5.24 19.13 5.47
CA THR A 169 -6.09 20.11 4.76
C THR A 169 -5.58 20.37 3.33
N THR A 170 -4.27 20.30 3.12
CA THR A 170 -3.66 20.41 1.78
C THR A 170 -4.10 19.26 0.89
N TYR A 171 -4.04 18.02 1.41
CA TYR A 171 -4.50 16.84 0.66
C TYR A 171 -5.98 16.91 0.33
N GLN A 172 -6.81 17.22 1.33
CA GLN A 172 -8.27 17.39 1.16
C GLN A 172 -8.57 18.44 0.08
N GLY A 173 -7.84 19.56 0.09
CA GLY A 173 -7.95 20.61 -0.92
C GLY A 173 -7.59 20.13 -2.34
N LEU A 174 -6.56 19.28 -2.50
CA LEU A 174 -6.17 18.69 -3.79
C LEU A 174 -7.26 17.75 -4.32
N ILE A 175 -7.80 16.87 -3.47
CA ILE A 175 -8.90 15.96 -3.85
C ILE A 175 -10.15 16.73 -4.23
N LYS A 176 -10.52 17.78 -3.46
CA LYS A 176 -11.65 18.65 -3.81
C LYS A 176 -11.45 19.35 -5.16
N LYS A 177 -10.24 19.86 -5.43
CA LYS A 177 -9.90 20.48 -6.73
C LYS A 177 -9.97 19.47 -7.86
N ALA A 178 -9.50 18.23 -7.65
CA ALA A 178 -9.62 17.17 -8.65
C ALA A 178 -11.08 16.80 -8.94
N ALA A 179 -11.92 16.71 -7.91
CA ALA A 179 -13.33 16.39 -8.05
C ALA A 179 -14.13 17.50 -8.77
N SER A 180 -13.75 18.77 -8.57
CA SER A 180 -14.42 19.93 -9.19
C SER A 180 -13.75 20.42 -10.48
N ALA A 181 -12.74 19.71 -10.99
CA ALA A 181 -11.99 20.10 -12.17
C ALA A 181 -12.87 20.11 -13.43
N LYS A 182 -12.80 21.20 -14.19
CA LYS A 182 -13.58 21.36 -15.45
C LYS A 182 -12.98 20.61 -16.63
N THR A 183 -11.72 20.18 -16.52
CA THR A 183 -11.00 19.43 -17.57
C THR A 183 -10.32 18.20 -17.00
N GLN A 184 -10.19 17.15 -17.82
CA GLN A 184 -9.46 15.95 -17.43
C GLN A 184 -7.99 16.26 -17.10
N ALA A 185 -7.34 17.16 -17.81
CA ALA A 185 -5.97 17.57 -17.55
C ALA A 185 -5.83 18.20 -16.14
N ALA A 186 -6.71 19.11 -15.76
CA ALA A 186 -6.70 19.71 -14.41
C ALA A 186 -7.00 18.67 -13.31
N ARG A 187 -7.89 17.70 -13.58
CA ARG A 187 -8.16 16.59 -12.67
C ARG A 187 -6.88 15.75 -12.45
N VAL A 188 -6.26 15.31 -13.53
CA VAL A 188 -5.04 14.49 -13.50
C VAL A 188 -3.91 15.20 -12.75
N GLU A 189 -3.70 16.49 -13.03
CA GLU A 189 -2.68 17.30 -12.36
C GLU A 189 -2.87 17.34 -10.84
N ASN A 190 -4.10 17.58 -10.37
CA ASN A 190 -4.40 17.62 -8.93
C ASN A 190 -4.26 16.24 -8.28
N LEU A 191 -4.64 15.16 -8.95
CA LEU A 191 -4.45 13.80 -8.44
C LEU A 191 -2.97 13.40 -8.37
N LYS A 192 -2.13 13.80 -9.34
CA LYS A 192 -0.68 13.61 -9.26
C LYS A 192 -0.07 14.34 -8.06
N LYS A 193 -0.46 15.60 -7.84
CA LYS A 193 -0.02 16.37 -6.66
C LYS A 193 -0.46 15.68 -5.36
N ALA A 194 -1.67 15.15 -5.32
CA ALA A 194 -2.18 14.40 -4.16
C ALA A 194 -1.39 13.11 -3.93
N ALA A 195 -1.10 12.32 -4.97
CA ALA A 195 -0.30 11.10 -4.87
C ALA A 195 1.12 11.39 -4.36
N ARG A 196 1.77 12.45 -4.87
CA ARG A 196 3.08 12.90 -4.37
C ARG A 196 3.04 13.29 -2.90
N LEU A 197 2.02 14.03 -2.46
CA LEU A 197 1.88 14.45 -1.08
C LEU A 197 1.69 13.23 -0.14
N LEU A 198 0.85 12.26 -0.52
CA LEU A 198 0.72 11.01 0.24
C LEU A 198 2.05 10.27 0.37
N ALA A 199 2.76 10.15 -0.76
CA ALA A 199 4.05 9.47 -0.80
C ALA A 199 5.09 10.21 0.05
N ASP A 200 5.17 11.54 -0.02
CA ASP A 200 6.07 12.36 0.78
C ASP A 200 5.75 12.28 2.28
N ASP A 201 4.47 12.38 2.64
CA ASP A 201 4.02 12.22 4.03
C ASP A 201 4.13 10.80 4.55
N SER A 202 4.42 9.85 3.66
CA SER A 202 4.57 8.42 4.00
C SER A 202 3.38 7.92 4.83
N VAL A 203 2.17 8.25 4.40
CA VAL A 203 0.93 7.97 5.15
C VAL A 203 0.75 6.48 5.37
N SER A 204 1.13 5.69 4.38
CA SER A 204 1.22 4.24 4.38
C SER A 204 2.49 3.82 3.65
N ASP A 205 2.86 2.55 3.71
CA ASP A 205 3.79 1.97 2.75
C ASP A 205 3.04 1.06 1.78
N TRP A 206 2.93 1.49 0.54
CA TRP A 206 2.33 0.72 -0.55
C TRP A 206 3.36 -0.29 -1.05
N LEU A 207 3.20 -1.53 -0.60
CA LEU A 207 4.23 -2.55 -0.70
C LEU A 207 4.37 -3.06 -2.14
N TRP A 208 3.26 -3.48 -2.74
CA TRP A 208 3.19 -3.88 -4.16
C TRP A 208 1.74 -3.95 -4.65
N LEU A 209 1.61 -3.96 -5.97
CA LEU A 209 0.37 -4.27 -6.67
C LEU A 209 0.31 -5.78 -6.96
N ILE A 210 -0.76 -6.45 -6.56
CA ILE A 210 -0.97 -7.87 -6.86
C ILE A 210 -1.23 -8.02 -8.36
N PRO A 211 -0.51 -8.91 -9.07
CA PRO A 211 -0.76 -9.14 -10.49
C PRO A 211 -2.00 -10.01 -10.71
N ASN A 212 -2.64 -9.83 -11.85
CA ASN A 212 -3.63 -10.78 -12.37
C ASN A 212 -2.89 -11.94 -13.04
N LEU A 213 -2.76 -13.07 -12.34
CA LEU A 213 -2.08 -14.27 -12.86
C LEU A 213 -3.11 -15.29 -13.33
N GLN A 214 -3.03 -15.68 -14.60
CA GLN A 214 -3.92 -16.66 -15.20
C GLN A 214 -3.11 -17.72 -15.94
N VAL A 215 -3.63 -18.94 -15.97
CA VAL A 215 -3.03 -20.04 -16.71
C VAL A 215 -4.07 -20.63 -17.66
N ALA A 216 -3.74 -20.67 -18.95
CA ALA A 216 -4.63 -21.25 -19.95
C ALA A 216 -3.89 -22.16 -20.95
N LYS A 217 -4.65 -22.97 -21.67
CA LYS A 217 -4.13 -23.71 -22.84
C LYS A 217 -3.73 -22.72 -23.92
N LYS A 218 -2.73 -23.08 -24.75
CA LYS A 218 -2.28 -22.26 -25.88
C LYS A 218 -3.37 -21.97 -26.92
N THR A 219 -4.41 -22.80 -26.96
CA THR A 219 -5.58 -22.66 -27.83
C THR A 219 -6.60 -21.64 -27.35
N ILE A 220 -6.40 -21.05 -26.17
CA ILE A 220 -7.29 -20.02 -25.62
C ILE A 220 -6.67 -18.65 -25.85
N SER A 221 -7.46 -17.73 -26.42
CA SER A 221 -7.07 -16.35 -26.67
C SER A 221 -8.14 -15.37 -26.14
N GLY A 222 -7.83 -14.06 -26.13
CA GLY A 222 -8.73 -13.04 -25.64
C GLY A 222 -8.88 -12.96 -24.10
N ILE A 223 -7.95 -13.57 -23.37
CA ILE A 223 -7.92 -13.53 -21.90
C ILE A 223 -7.65 -12.09 -21.45
N PRO A 224 -8.51 -11.50 -20.57
CA PRO A 224 -8.28 -10.16 -20.04
C PRO A 224 -7.04 -10.17 -19.15
N LEU A 225 -6.03 -9.39 -19.52
CA LEU A 225 -4.79 -9.29 -18.73
C LEU A 225 -4.99 -8.43 -17.48
N ASN A 226 -5.66 -7.27 -17.62
CA ASN A 226 -5.88 -6.35 -16.51
C ASN A 226 -7.31 -6.48 -16.00
N THR A 227 -7.47 -6.47 -14.69
CA THR A 227 -8.78 -6.54 -14.02
C THR A 227 -8.87 -5.48 -12.94
N VAL A 228 -10.09 -5.01 -12.67
CA VAL A 228 -10.40 -4.09 -11.57
C VAL A 228 -11.27 -4.85 -10.55
N GLY A 229 -10.79 -4.97 -9.32
CA GLY A 229 -11.44 -5.80 -8.32
C GLY A 229 -11.52 -7.26 -8.76
N ASP A 230 -12.65 -7.91 -8.49
CA ASP A 230 -12.94 -9.30 -8.86
C ASP A 230 -13.67 -9.42 -10.21
N ALA A 231 -13.77 -8.33 -10.98
CA ALA A 231 -14.44 -8.32 -12.26
C ALA A 231 -13.65 -9.12 -13.31
N TYR A 232 -14.29 -10.10 -13.94
CA TYR A 232 -13.70 -10.90 -15.00
C TYR A 232 -14.59 -10.91 -16.24
N THR A 233 -14.08 -10.35 -17.33
CA THR A 233 -14.81 -10.21 -18.58
C THR A 233 -14.47 -11.38 -19.51
N VAL A 234 -15.46 -12.14 -19.97
CA VAL A 234 -15.28 -13.36 -20.78
C VAL A 234 -15.70 -13.20 -22.23
N ASP A 235 -16.26 -12.08 -22.63
CA ASP A 235 -16.86 -11.78 -23.93
C ASP A 235 -15.89 -11.89 -25.11
N ARG A 236 -14.58 -11.79 -24.84
CA ARG A 236 -13.49 -11.86 -25.84
C ARG A 236 -12.73 -13.17 -25.83
N ILE A 237 -13.06 -14.08 -24.91
CA ILE A 237 -12.35 -15.36 -24.82
C ILE A 237 -12.82 -16.27 -25.95
N THR A 238 -11.87 -16.80 -26.72
CA THR A 238 -12.11 -17.76 -27.78
C THR A 238 -11.28 -19.01 -27.59
N VAL A 239 -11.80 -20.14 -28.06
CA VAL A 239 -11.13 -21.43 -28.04
C VAL A 239 -10.89 -21.86 -29.47
N GLY A 240 -9.62 -22.00 -29.86
CA GLY A 240 -9.20 -22.48 -31.17
C GLY A 240 -8.81 -23.95 -31.17
#